data_3f14fb540eb0149641884e5b07e66f97
#
_entry.id   3f14fb540eb0149641884e5b07e66f97
#
_cell.length_a   1.000
_cell.length_b   1.000
_cell.length_c   1.000
_cell.angle_alpha   90.00
_cell.angle_beta   90.00
_cell.angle_gamma   90.00
#
_symmetry.space_group_name_H-M   'P 1'
#
loop_
_entity.id
_entity.type
_entity.pdbx_description
1 polymer ?
#
loop_
_entity_poly.entity_id
_entity_poly.type
_entity_poly.pdbx_seq_one_letter_code
_entity_poly.pdbx_strand_id
1 'polypeptide(L)'
;MWLAVCEPHDEAGLWAVAGLRHLGVAPLEVVLPDELVAGARLVHRVGRDGASVELELGRGVTVGGDEVRGVLNRMVGVPPAQLERLRPPDRRYVQEEVVATLVSWLSALPCPVLNRPTPALLCGPWMAPAQWRSLASRAGLPARPWRLASWDEPAPDEPAERAVALVVGDEMTGEVPDAYAAGAVALAHAAGTGLLGVTFARDPEGAWAFEEATPLPDLRRGGRPALESLRRALDA
;
A
#
# COMPACT_ATOMS: atom_id res chain seq x y z
N MET A 1 10.54 -14.73 -9.09
CA MET A 1 9.11 -14.87 -8.76
C MET A 1 8.53 -13.57 -8.25
N TRP A 2 7.20 -13.38 -8.25
CA TRP A 2 6.54 -12.21 -7.63
C TRP A 2 5.86 -12.62 -6.33
N LEU A 3 5.72 -11.68 -5.40
CA LEU A 3 5.02 -11.90 -4.13
C LEU A 3 3.83 -10.94 -4.02
N ALA A 4 2.73 -11.42 -3.44
CA ALA A 4 1.63 -10.60 -2.98
C ALA A 4 1.43 -10.85 -1.48
N VAL A 5 1.73 -9.85 -0.66
CA VAL A 5 1.53 -9.93 0.79
C VAL A 5 0.20 -9.29 1.10
N CYS A 6 -0.82 -10.07 1.43
CA CYS A 6 -2.17 -9.59 1.73
C CYS A 6 -2.89 -10.49 2.71
N GLU A 7 -3.88 -9.93 3.40
CA GLU A 7 -4.76 -10.68 4.30
C GLU A 7 -5.67 -11.65 3.53
N PRO A 8 -6.10 -12.76 4.13
CA PRO A 8 -6.96 -13.75 3.47
C PRO A 8 -8.34 -13.20 3.10
N HIS A 9 -8.76 -12.10 3.70
CA HIS A 9 -10.02 -11.39 3.44
C HIS A 9 -9.83 -10.07 2.70
N ASP A 10 -8.63 -9.77 2.22
CA ASP A 10 -8.39 -8.60 1.34
C ASP A 10 -8.89 -8.91 -0.08
N GLU A 11 -10.19 -8.72 -0.29
CA GLU A 11 -10.83 -8.97 -1.58
C GLU A 11 -10.18 -8.21 -2.73
N ALA A 12 -9.76 -6.96 -2.49
CA ALA A 12 -9.11 -6.13 -3.50
C ALA A 12 -7.71 -6.66 -3.87
N GLY A 13 -6.95 -7.13 -2.88
CA GLY A 13 -5.65 -7.78 -3.09
C GLY A 13 -5.79 -9.10 -3.83
N LEU A 14 -6.71 -9.96 -3.41
CA LEU A 14 -6.96 -11.25 -4.05
C LEU A 14 -7.47 -11.10 -5.48
N TRP A 15 -8.33 -10.11 -5.74
CA TRP A 15 -8.76 -9.74 -7.09
C TRP A 15 -7.56 -9.32 -7.97
N ALA A 16 -6.67 -8.49 -7.45
CA ALA A 16 -5.47 -8.07 -8.16
C ALA A 16 -4.54 -9.26 -8.46
N VAL A 17 -4.35 -10.17 -7.49
CA VAL A 17 -3.57 -11.42 -7.69
C VAL A 17 -4.15 -12.26 -8.82
N ALA A 18 -5.47 -12.48 -8.84
CA ALA A 18 -6.12 -13.23 -9.89
C ALA A 18 -5.94 -12.58 -11.26
N GLY A 19 -6.13 -11.25 -11.33
CA GLY A 19 -5.94 -10.47 -12.55
C GLY A 19 -4.49 -10.47 -13.06
N LEU A 20 -3.51 -10.29 -12.16
CA LEU A 20 -2.08 -10.32 -12.51
C LEU A 20 -1.66 -11.70 -13.05
N ARG A 21 -2.14 -12.79 -12.44
CA ARG A 21 -1.92 -14.16 -12.94
C ARG A 21 -2.51 -14.33 -14.34
N HIS A 22 -3.71 -13.81 -14.58
CA HIS A 22 -4.33 -13.83 -15.91
C HIS A 22 -3.55 -13.01 -16.94
N LEU A 23 -2.87 -11.94 -16.51
CA LEU A 23 -1.97 -11.14 -17.35
C LEU A 23 -0.55 -11.75 -17.51
N GLY A 24 -0.34 -12.98 -17.04
CA GLY A 24 0.92 -13.72 -17.21
C GLY A 24 1.97 -13.45 -16.14
N VAL A 25 1.65 -12.79 -15.04
CA VAL A 25 2.57 -12.65 -13.89
C VAL A 25 2.64 -13.99 -13.15
N ALA A 26 3.68 -14.77 -13.47
CA ALA A 26 3.86 -16.11 -12.92
C ALA A 26 5.36 -16.47 -12.80
N PRO A 27 5.77 -17.17 -11.73
CA PRO A 27 4.98 -17.52 -10.56
C PRO A 27 4.71 -16.30 -9.65
N LEU A 28 3.47 -16.15 -9.21
CA LEU A 28 3.04 -15.13 -8.24
C LEU A 28 2.53 -15.84 -6.99
N GLU A 29 3.27 -15.73 -5.89
CA GLU A 29 2.96 -16.35 -4.61
C GLU A 29 2.19 -15.38 -3.71
N VAL A 30 1.10 -15.86 -3.11
CA VAL A 30 0.40 -15.13 -2.06
C VAL A 30 1.00 -15.52 -0.72
N VAL A 31 1.43 -14.54 0.05
CA VAL A 31 2.01 -14.72 1.37
C VAL A 31 1.10 -14.02 2.38
N LEU A 32 0.60 -14.77 3.34
CA LEU A 32 -0.26 -14.23 4.38
C LEU A 32 0.58 -13.59 5.49
N PRO A 33 0.14 -12.45 6.08
CA PRO A 33 0.82 -11.85 7.23
C PRO A 33 1.01 -12.83 8.40
N ASP A 34 0.03 -13.68 8.69
CA ASP A 34 0.15 -14.73 9.70
C ASP A 34 1.26 -15.74 9.38
N GLU A 35 1.42 -16.10 8.11
CA GLU A 35 2.49 -17.00 7.66
C GLU A 35 3.86 -16.35 7.85
N LEU A 36 4.02 -15.06 7.51
CA LEU A 36 5.27 -14.31 7.72
C LEU A 36 5.65 -14.19 9.19
N VAL A 37 4.68 -13.96 10.07
CA VAL A 37 4.95 -13.68 11.49
C VAL A 37 5.18 -14.95 12.31
N ALA A 38 4.47 -16.04 12.00
CA ALA A 38 4.48 -17.23 12.82
C ALA A 38 4.78 -18.54 12.08
N GLY A 39 4.70 -18.56 10.76
CA GLY A 39 4.83 -19.76 9.93
C GLY A 39 6.07 -19.80 9.05
N ALA A 40 6.74 -18.67 8.85
CA ALA A 40 7.91 -18.59 7.99
C ALA A 40 9.21 -18.59 8.79
N ARG A 41 10.29 -19.06 8.15
CA ARG A 41 11.65 -18.77 8.58
C ARG A 41 12.20 -17.65 7.72
N LEU A 42 12.35 -16.47 8.30
CA LEU A 42 12.96 -15.32 7.65
C LEU A 42 14.39 -15.14 8.17
N VAL A 43 15.38 -15.23 7.28
CA VAL A 43 16.76 -14.90 7.57
C VAL A 43 17.11 -13.63 6.82
N HIS A 44 17.33 -12.55 7.55
CA HIS A 44 17.74 -11.27 7.00
C HIS A 44 19.11 -10.90 7.57
N ARG A 45 20.13 -10.82 6.71
CA ARG A 45 21.49 -10.42 7.07
C ARG A 45 21.82 -9.08 6.45
N VAL A 46 22.25 -8.15 7.27
CA VAL A 46 22.70 -6.81 6.83
C VAL A 46 24.19 -6.70 7.11
N GLY A 47 24.98 -6.38 6.10
CA GLY A 47 26.42 -6.25 6.18
C GLY A 47 26.94 -5.04 5.40
N ARG A 48 28.27 -4.91 5.34
CA ARG A 48 28.93 -3.82 4.59
C ARG A 48 28.65 -3.87 3.09
N ASP A 49 28.48 -5.07 2.55
CA ASP A 49 28.31 -5.33 1.12
C ASP A 49 26.84 -5.36 0.70
N GLY A 50 25.92 -5.00 1.61
CA GLY A 50 24.48 -4.99 1.36
C GLY A 50 23.68 -5.88 2.30
N ALA A 51 22.45 -6.18 1.91
CA ALA A 51 21.55 -7.07 2.64
C ALA A 51 21.26 -8.32 1.82
N SER A 52 21.14 -9.46 2.49
CA SER A 52 20.67 -10.72 1.90
C SER A 52 19.47 -11.23 2.66
N VAL A 53 18.54 -11.83 1.94
CA VAL A 53 17.29 -12.36 2.50
C VAL A 53 17.06 -13.78 1.99
N GLU A 54 16.61 -14.61 2.89
CA GLU A 54 16.09 -15.96 2.60
C GLU A 54 14.76 -16.11 3.36
N LEU A 55 13.70 -16.35 2.64
CA LEU A 55 12.37 -16.58 3.17
C LEU A 55 11.94 -18.00 2.87
N GLU A 56 11.74 -18.80 3.91
CA GLU A 56 11.18 -20.15 3.82
C GLU A 56 9.76 -20.13 4.39
N LEU A 57 8.78 -20.32 3.52
CA LEU A 57 7.37 -20.39 3.89
C LEU A 57 7.04 -21.78 4.43
N GLY A 58 6.10 -21.87 5.38
CA GLY A 58 5.73 -23.12 6.05
C GLY A 58 5.26 -24.26 5.14
N ARG A 59 4.94 -23.95 3.88
CA ARG A 59 4.59 -24.92 2.81
C ARG A 59 5.79 -25.39 1.97
N GLY A 60 7.02 -25.13 2.43
CA GLY A 60 8.25 -25.61 1.78
C GLY A 60 8.70 -24.76 0.55
N VAL A 61 8.14 -23.58 0.38
CA VAL A 61 8.60 -22.63 -0.64
C VAL A 61 9.72 -21.79 -0.06
N THR A 62 10.91 -21.86 -0.65
CA THR A 62 12.05 -21.01 -0.28
C THR A 62 12.27 -19.96 -1.35
N VAL A 63 12.50 -18.72 -0.92
CA VAL A 63 12.68 -17.55 -1.81
C VAL A 63 13.92 -16.79 -1.36
N GLY A 64 14.92 -16.70 -2.23
CA GLY A 64 16.04 -15.77 -2.09
C GLY A 64 15.60 -14.34 -2.42
N GLY A 65 16.19 -13.34 -1.76
CA GLY A 65 15.83 -11.95 -2.01
C GLY A 65 16.12 -11.48 -3.44
N ASP A 66 17.10 -12.04 -4.09
CA ASP A 66 17.48 -11.83 -5.49
C ASP A 66 16.56 -12.54 -6.51
N GLU A 67 15.80 -13.52 -6.06
CA GLU A 67 14.80 -14.23 -6.87
C GLU A 67 13.45 -13.49 -6.92
N VAL A 68 13.24 -12.52 -6.02
CA VAL A 68 12.03 -11.70 -5.99
C VAL A 68 12.12 -10.64 -7.07
N ARG A 69 11.16 -10.62 -7.99
CA ARG A 69 11.07 -9.67 -9.10
C ARG A 69 10.18 -8.46 -8.80
N GLY A 70 9.25 -8.60 -7.88
CA GLY A 70 8.36 -7.53 -7.46
C GLY A 70 7.43 -7.98 -6.33
N VAL A 71 7.00 -7.03 -5.51
CA VAL A 71 6.11 -7.29 -4.37
C VAL A 71 4.91 -6.36 -4.41
N LEU A 72 3.70 -6.93 -4.46
CA LEU A 72 2.48 -6.21 -4.11
C LEU A 72 2.28 -6.32 -2.60
N ASN A 73 2.60 -5.26 -1.89
CA ASN A 73 2.55 -5.23 -0.43
C ASN A 73 1.28 -4.54 0.06
N ARG A 74 0.40 -5.33 0.65
CA ARG A 74 -0.86 -4.87 1.23
C ARG A 74 -0.99 -5.21 2.72
N MET A 75 0.13 -5.53 3.37
CA MET A 75 0.20 -5.82 4.79
C MET A 75 0.06 -4.54 5.62
N VAL A 76 -1.03 -4.41 6.37
CA VAL A 76 -1.29 -3.21 7.19
C VAL A 76 -0.43 -3.20 8.45
N GLY A 77 -0.31 -4.35 9.11
CA GLY A 77 0.42 -4.48 10.38
C GLY A 77 0.62 -5.94 10.78
N VAL A 78 1.11 -6.14 11.99
CA VAL A 78 1.29 -7.48 12.58
C VAL A 78 -0.08 -8.00 13.07
N PRO A 79 -0.50 -9.22 12.67
CA PRO A 79 -1.78 -9.78 13.09
C PRO A 79 -1.90 -9.89 14.61
N PRO A 80 -2.96 -9.33 15.25
CA PRO A 80 -3.12 -9.36 16.70
C PRO A 80 -3.14 -10.77 17.30
N ALA A 81 -3.75 -11.73 16.60
CA ALA A 81 -3.86 -13.12 17.06
C ALA A 81 -2.50 -13.78 17.36
N GLN A 82 -1.43 -13.39 16.66
CA GLN A 82 -0.09 -13.89 16.92
C GLN A 82 0.50 -13.29 18.21
N LEU A 83 0.18 -12.03 18.51
CA LEU A 83 0.64 -11.34 19.71
C LEU A 83 -0.12 -11.82 20.96
N GLU A 84 -1.38 -12.21 20.82
CA GLU A 84 -2.20 -12.69 21.94
C GLU A 84 -1.66 -13.98 22.59
N ARG A 85 -0.88 -14.78 21.84
CA ARG A 85 -0.21 -15.99 22.34
C ARG A 85 0.97 -15.68 23.27
N LEU A 86 1.43 -14.43 23.30
CA LEU A 86 2.54 -13.99 24.12
C LEU A 86 2.05 -13.47 25.47
N ARG A 87 2.95 -13.47 26.46
CA ARG A 87 2.68 -12.82 27.73
C ARG A 87 2.46 -11.31 27.52
N PRO A 88 1.48 -10.68 28.20
CA PRO A 88 1.15 -9.29 27.96
C PRO A 88 2.35 -8.31 27.99
N PRO A 89 3.33 -8.41 28.90
CA PRO A 89 4.48 -7.53 28.91
C PRO A 89 5.37 -7.64 27.66
N ASP A 90 5.40 -8.82 27.02
CA ASP A 90 6.30 -9.10 25.89
C ASP A 90 5.67 -8.69 24.54
N ARG A 91 4.35 -8.52 24.48
CA ARG A 91 3.59 -8.29 23.24
C ARG A 91 4.09 -7.09 22.45
N ARG A 92 4.27 -5.97 23.13
CA ARG A 92 4.72 -4.72 22.51
C ARG A 92 6.13 -4.87 21.96
N TYR A 93 7.03 -5.43 22.75
CA TYR A 93 8.42 -5.64 22.33
C TYR A 93 8.48 -6.54 21.06
N VAL A 94 7.80 -7.69 21.09
CA VAL A 94 7.77 -8.59 19.93
C VAL A 94 7.13 -7.93 18.72
N GLN A 95 6.07 -7.16 18.89
CA GLN A 95 5.45 -6.41 17.79
C GLN A 95 6.45 -5.43 17.14
N GLU A 96 7.18 -4.66 17.95
CA GLU A 96 8.17 -3.70 17.48
C GLU A 96 9.31 -4.40 16.72
N GLU A 97 9.82 -5.53 17.22
CA GLU A 97 10.86 -6.33 16.57
C GLU A 97 10.39 -6.93 15.24
N VAL A 98 9.17 -7.47 15.18
CA VAL A 98 8.59 -8.00 13.94
C VAL A 98 8.40 -6.88 12.91
N VAL A 99 7.85 -5.73 13.31
CA VAL A 99 7.73 -4.56 12.42
C VAL A 99 9.10 -4.13 11.89
N ALA A 100 10.09 -3.99 12.77
CA ALA A 100 11.45 -3.60 12.36
C ALA A 100 12.05 -4.59 11.35
N THR A 101 11.86 -5.89 11.58
CA THR A 101 12.33 -6.96 10.69
C THR A 101 11.65 -6.88 9.32
N LEU A 102 10.33 -6.72 9.27
CA LEU A 102 9.57 -6.62 8.03
C LEU A 102 9.90 -5.35 7.25
N VAL A 103 10.03 -4.21 7.93
CA VAL A 103 10.47 -2.95 7.32
C VAL A 103 11.87 -3.10 6.73
N SER A 104 12.81 -3.67 7.48
CA SER A 104 14.19 -3.90 7.01
C SER A 104 14.21 -4.83 5.80
N TRP A 105 13.50 -5.96 5.87
CA TRP A 105 13.41 -6.92 4.78
C TRP A 105 12.87 -6.30 3.49
N LEU A 106 11.62 -5.78 3.53
CA LEU A 106 10.97 -5.24 2.33
C LEU A 106 11.69 -4.00 1.76
N SER A 107 12.37 -3.22 2.63
CA SER A 107 13.16 -2.07 2.18
C SER A 107 14.48 -2.48 1.50
N ALA A 108 15.05 -3.64 1.87
CA ALA A 108 16.29 -4.15 1.32
C ALA A 108 16.12 -4.91 0.00
N LEU A 109 14.90 -5.27 -0.39
CA LEU A 109 14.66 -5.94 -1.66
C LEU A 109 15.07 -5.04 -2.84
N PRO A 110 15.85 -5.57 -3.80
CA PRO A 110 16.31 -4.79 -4.95
C PRO A 110 15.22 -4.55 -6.00
N CYS A 111 14.09 -5.23 -5.87
CA CYS A 111 12.96 -5.16 -6.80
C CYS A 111 11.94 -4.10 -6.41
N PRO A 112 10.97 -3.76 -7.29
CA PRO A 112 9.83 -2.93 -6.96
C PRO A 112 9.00 -3.51 -5.81
N VAL A 113 8.64 -2.66 -4.84
CA VAL A 113 7.72 -2.98 -3.75
C VAL A 113 6.61 -1.95 -3.71
N LEU A 114 5.39 -2.36 -3.99
CA LEU A 114 4.17 -1.53 -4.01
C LEU A 114 3.28 -1.85 -2.79
N ASN A 115 3.35 -1.12 -1.66
CA ASN A 115 4.26 -0.03 -1.38
C ASN A 115 5.36 -0.49 -0.40
N ARG A 116 6.48 0.24 -0.38
CA ARG A 116 7.50 0.03 0.64
C ARG A 116 6.94 0.37 2.03
N PRO A 117 7.25 -0.45 3.04
CA PRO A 117 6.73 -0.24 4.39
C PRO A 117 7.35 0.98 5.06
N THR A 118 6.61 1.50 6.04
CA THR A 118 7.12 2.46 7.03
C THR A 118 6.91 1.91 8.43
N PRO A 119 7.60 2.42 9.46
CA PRO A 119 7.36 1.99 10.84
C PRO A 119 5.93 2.24 11.33
N ALA A 120 5.20 3.17 10.72
CA ALA A 120 3.85 3.54 11.10
C ALA A 120 2.77 2.73 10.36
N LEU A 121 3.08 2.23 9.16
CA LEU A 121 2.15 1.45 8.33
C LEU A 121 2.95 0.57 7.38
N LEU A 122 2.74 -0.74 7.44
CA LEU A 122 3.56 -1.68 6.66
C LEU A 122 3.26 -1.68 5.15
N CYS A 123 2.12 -1.15 4.70
CA CYS A 123 1.77 -1.04 3.27
C CYS A 123 1.97 0.37 2.68
N GLY A 124 2.83 1.20 3.27
CA GLY A 124 3.15 2.54 2.72
C GLY A 124 3.18 3.65 3.77
N PRO A 125 3.13 4.92 3.36
CA PRO A 125 3.15 6.03 4.30
C PRO A 125 1.81 6.17 5.02
N TRP A 126 1.87 6.33 6.34
CA TRP A 126 0.74 6.81 7.12
C TRP A 126 0.83 8.33 7.29
N MET A 127 -0.24 9.02 6.94
CA MET A 127 -0.32 10.47 7.10
C MET A 127 -1.68 10.88 7.65
N ALA A 128 -1.68 11.88 8.52
CA ALA A 128 -2.91 12.47 8.99
C ALA A 128 -3.65 13.19 7.86
N PRO A 129 -4.99 13.35 7.91
CA PRO A 129 -5.78 14.01 6.86
C PRO A 129 -5.26 15.40 6.47
N ALA A 130 -4.79 16.18 7.44
CA ALA A 130 -4.20 17.50 7.19
C ALA A 130 -2.90 17.43 6.38
N GLN A 131 -2.08 16.40 6.60
CA GLN A 131 -0.83 16.19 5.85
C GLN A 131 -1.13 15.80 4.40
N TRP A 132 -2.09 14.89 4.17
CA TRP A 132 -2.54 14.53 2.83
C TRP A 132 -3.05 15.75 2.05
N ARG A 133 -3.85 16.60 2.69
CA ARG A 133 -4.36 17.84 2.04
C ARG A 133 -3.26 18.83 1.72
N SER A 134 -2.30 18.99 2.63
CA SER A 134 -1.15 19.86 2.38
C SER A 134 -0.32 19.38 1.18
N LEU A 135 -0.07 18.07 1.09
CA LEU A 135 0.64 17.48 -0.04
C LEU A 135 -0.16 17.60 -1.34
N ALA A 136 -1.47 17.33 -1.31
CA ALA A 136 -2.35 17.44 -2.46
C ALA A 136 -2.36 18.89 -3.03
N SER A 137 -2.47 19.88 -2.15
CA SER A 137 -2.40 21.28 -2.54
C SER A 137 -1.06 21.64 -3.19
N ARG A 138 0.06 21.14 -2.62
CA ARG A 138 1.40 21.32 -3.19
C ARG A 138 1.60 20.58 -4.52
N ALA A 139 0.90 19.49 -4.73
CA ALA A 139 0.86 18.75 -5.98
C ALA A 139 -0.05 19.39 -7.04
N GLY A 140 -0.69 20.52 -6.73
CA GLY A 140 -1.57 21.25 -7.65
C GLY A 140 -3.00 20.73 -7.69
N LEU A 141 -3.39 19.83 -6.77
CA LEU A 141 -4.77 19.37 -6.67
C LEU A 141 -5.62 20.40 -5.89
N PRO A 142 -6.80 20.78 -6.39
CA PRO A 142 -7.75 21.55 -5.61
C PRO A 142 -8.18 20.69 -4.41
N ALA A 143 -8.06 21.22 -3.19
CA ALA A 143 -8.42 20.53 -1.97
C ALA A 143 -9.65 21.17 -1.32
N ARG A 144 -10.59 20.34 -0.84
CA ARG A 144 -11.74 20.86 -0.10
C ARG A 144 -11.27 21.61 1.17
N PRO A 145 -11.95 22.70 1.53
CA PRO A 145 -11.72 23.34 2.82
C PRO A 145 -11.83 22.33 3.96
N TRP A 146 -10.90 22.40 4.91
CA TRP A 146 -10.88 21.53 6.05
C TRP A 146 -10.75 22.37 7.34
N ARG A 147 -11.52 22.00 8.33
CA ARG A 147 -11.47 22.61 9.64
C ARG A 147 -11.19 21.58 10.70
N LEU A 148 -10.35 21.92 11.65
CA LEU A 148 -10.21 21.20 12.91
C LEU A 148 -10.86 22.07 13.98
N ALA A 149 -11.95 21.59 14.55
CA ALA A 149 -12.63 22.26 15.68
C ALA A 149 -12.48 21.41 16.94
N SER A 150 -12.37 22.06 18.09
CA SER A 150 -12.32 21.40 19.41
C SER A 150 -13.69 21.26 20.07
N TRP A 151 -14.74 21.61 19.36
CA TRP A 151 -16.15 21.51 19.77
C TRP A 151 -17.00 20.94 18.66
N ASP A 152 -18.21 20.48 18.98
CA ASP A 152 -19.19 19.95 18.03
C ASP A 152 -19.69 21.07 17.09
N GLU A 153 -18.95 21.34 16.04
CA GLU A 153 -19.50 22.02 14.87
C GLU A 153 -20.19 21.00 13.96
N PRO A 154 -21.31 21.36 13.31
CA PRO A 154 -21.91 20.48 12.32
C PRO A 154 -20.86 20.12 11.27
N ALA A 155 -20.79 18.82 10.94
CA ALA A 155 -19.93 18.36 9.87
C ALA A 155 -20.26 19.13 8.58
N PRO A 156 -19.25 19.47 7.76
CA PRO A 156 -19.54 20.06 6.44
C PRO A 156 -20.47 19.12 5.66
N ASP A 157 -21.34 19.69 4.87
CA ASP A 157 -22.30 18.94 4.03
C ASP A 157 -21.58 17.80 3.30
N GLU A 158 -22.18 16.61 3.33
CA GLU A 158 -21.66 15.48 2.57
C GLU A 158 -21.62 15.83 1.09
N PRO A 159 -20.51 15.51 0.39
CA PRO A 159 -20.45 15.75 -1.05
C PRO A 159 -21.50 14.92 -1.77
N ALA A 160 -22.09 15.49 -2.82
CA ALA A 160 -23.09 14.84 -3.63
C ALA A 160 -22.54 13.61 -4.36
N GLU A 161 -21.25 13.61 -4.66
CA GLU A 161 -20.60 12.55 -5.43
C GLU A 161 -19.14 12.39 -4.98
N ARG A 162 -18.67 11.13 -4.92
CA ARG A 162 -17.26 10.77 -4.71
C ARG A 162 -16.78 9.87 -5.82
N ALA A 163 -15.55 10.10 -6.29
CA ALA A 163 -14.86 9.24 -7.25
C ALA A 163 -13.46 8.92 -6.74
N VAL A 164 -12.99 7.72 -7.09
CA VAL A 164 -11.66 7.26 -6.70
C VAL A 164 -10.79 7.11 -7.95
N ALA A 165 -9.62 7.75 -7.90
CA ALA A 165 -8.53 7.49 -8.83
C ALA A 165 -7.51 6.56 -8.18
N LEU A 166 -6.94 5.65 -8.96
CA LEU A 166 -5.80 4.84 -8.57
C LEU A 166 -4.56 5.33 -9.31
N VAL A 167 -3.52 5.63 -8.55
CA VAL A 167 -2.18 5.93 -9.09
C VAL A 167 -1.31 4.69 -8.89
N VAL A 168 -0.72 4.21 -9.99
CA VAL A 168 0.26 3.11 -9.99
C VAL A 168 1.48 3.57 -10.77
N GLY A 169 2.60 3.77 -10.09
CA GLY A 169 3.77 4.43 -10.69
C GLY A 169 3.41 5.82 -11.19
N ASP A 170 3.57 6.04 -12.49
CA ASP A 170 3.31 7.32 -13.17
C ASP A 170 1.94 7.35 -13.88
N GLU A 171 1.09 6.36 -13.65
CA GLU A 171 -0.20 6.24 -14.32
C GLU A 171 -1.36 6.40 -13.34
N MET A 172 -2.36 7.17 -13.76
CA MET A 172 -3.64 7.28 -13.06
C MET A 172 -4.72 6.51 -13.82
N THR A 173 -5.54 5.76 -13.11
CA THR A 173 -6.73 5.08 -13.64
C THR A 173 -7.92 5.30 -12.70
N GLY A 174 -9.14 5.19 -13.19
CA GLY A 174 -10.36 5.34 -12.37
C GLY A 174 -11.39 6.27 -12.99
N GLU A 175 -12.31 6.76 -12.17
CA GLU A 175 -13.50 7.51 -12.61
C GLU A 175 -13.30 9.04 -12.61
N VAL A 176 -12.11 9.50 -12.31
CA VAL A 176 -11.77 10.93 -12.21
C VAL A 176 -11.22 11.44 -13.55
N PRO A 177 -11.59 12.65 -14.00
CA PRO A 177 -11.10 13.19 -15.27
C PRO A 177 -9.57 13.27 -15.35
N ASP A 178 -9.01 13.01 -16.52
CA ASP A 178 -7.55 13.01 -16.79
C ASP A 178 -6.85 14.33 -16.44
N ALA A 179 -7.60 15.44 -16.38
CA ALA A 179 -7.06 16.73 -15.96
C ALA A 179 -6.42 16.71 -14.56
N TYR A 180 -6.80 15.74 -13.71
CA TYR A 180 -6.26 15.56 -12.35
C TYR A 180 -5.07 14.60 -12.30
N ALA A 181 -4.76 13.90 -13.40
CA ALA A 181 -3.74 12.82 -13.42
C ALA A 181 -2.36 13.33 -12.99
N ALA A 182 -1.88 14.44 -13.56
CA ALA A 182 -0.58 15.00 -13.21
C ALA A 182 -0.47 15.34 -11.72
N GLY A 183 -1.52 15.93 -11.13
CA GLY A 183 -1.57 16.25 -9.70
C GLY A 183 -1.63 15.00 -8.81
N ALA A 184 -2.40 13.97 -9.21
CA ALA A 184 -2.49 12.73 -8.46
C ALA A 184 -1.17 11.96 -8.46
N VAL A 185 -0.48 11.89 -9.60
CA VAL A 185 0.86 11.29 -9.72
C VAL A 185 1.88 12.07 -8.90
N ALA A 186 1.87 13.42 -9.00
CA ALA A 186 2.74 14.27 -8.18
C ALA A 186 2.50 14.08 -6.67
N LEU A 187 1.25 13.87 -6.26
CA LEU A 187 0.90 13.55 -4.87
C LEU A 187 1.51 12.22 -4.43
N ALA A 188 1.40 11.15 -5.25
CA ALA A 188 1.98 9.85 -4.95
C ALA A 188 3.51 9.93 -4.81
N HIS A 189 4.18 10.63 -5.72
CA HIS A 189 5.63 10.87 -5.65
C HIS A 189 6.02 11.67 -4.39
N ALA A 190 5.28 12.74 -4.08
CA ALA A 190 5.54 13.55 -2.88
C ALA A 190 5.31 12.75 -1.58
N ALA A 191 4.43 11.76 -1.61
CA ALA A 191 4.20 10.82 -0.51
C ALA A 191 5.22 9.67 -0.46
N GLY A 192 6.07 9.51 -1.47
CA GLY A 192 7.05 8.42 -1.58
C GLY A 192 6.40 7.04 -1.78
N THR A 193 5.28 6.98 -2.52
CA THR A 193 4.54 5.74 -2.72
C THR A 193 4.28 5.48 -4.21
N GLY A 194 4.40 4.21 -4.63
CA GLY A 194 4.13 3.79 -6.00
C GLY A 194 2.70 3.30 -6.24
N LEU A 195 1.91 3.16 -5.18
CA LEU A 195 0.49 2.78 -5.23
C LEU A 195 -0.30 3.68 -4.29
N LEU A 196 -1.25 4.44 -4.83
CA LEU A 196 -2.07 5.38 -4.05
C LEU A 196 -3.51 5.41 -4.58
N GLY A 197 -4.48 5.29 -3.68
CA GLY A 197 -5.86 5.65 -3.94
C GLY A 197 -6.08 7.11 -3.58
N VAL A 198 -6.68 7.88 -4.47
CA VAL A 198 -7.01 9.29 -4.25
C VAL A 198 -8.50 9.46 -4.41
N THR A 199 -9.18 9.85 -3.35
CA THR A 199 -10.60 10.16 -3.36
C THR A 199 -10.81 11.63 -3.66
N PHE A 200 -11.63 11.89 -4.64
CA PHE A 200 -12.13 13.21 -4.98
C PHE A 200 -13.61 13.31 -4.63
N ALA A 201 -13.99 14.47 -4.15
CA ALA A 201 -15.37 14.82 -3.88
C ALA A 201 -15.82 15.93 -4.82
N ARG A 202 -17.04 15.86 -5.31
CA ARG A 202 -17.63 16.89 -6.18
C ARG A 202 -18.29 17.96 -5.33
N ASP A 203 -17.95 19.22 -5.59
CA ASP A 203 -18.61 20.34 -4.94
C ASP A 203 -19.99 20.63 -5.55
N PRO A 204 -20.82 21.50 -4.95
CA PRO A 204 -22.14 21.84 -5.47
C PRO A 204 -22.07 22.51 -6.87
N GLU A 205 -20.95 23.15 -7.20
CA GLU A 205 -20.68 23.79 -8.49
C GLU A 205 -20.23 22.78 -9.55
N GLY A 206 -19.99 21.53 -9.16
CA GLY A 206 -19.66 20.42 -10.04
C GLY A 206 -18.15 20.22 -10.26
N ALA A 207 -17.27 20.96 -9.56
CA ALA A 207 -15.82 20.77 -9.63
C ALA A 207 -15.35 19.66 -8.70
N TRP A 208 -14.35 18.88 -9.15
CA TRP A 208 -13.72 17.86 -8.33
C TRP A 208 -12.62 18.46 -7.46
N ALA A 209 -12.61 18.09 -6.19
CA ALA A 209 -11.57 18.49 -5.25
C ALA A 209 -11.08 17.30 -4.46
N PHE A 210 -9.79 17.26 -4.14
CA PHE A 210 -9.17 16.25 -3.28
C PHE A 210 -9.87 16.18 -1.92
N GLU A 211 -10.21 14.99 -1.48
CA GLU A 211 -10.79 14.71 -0.18
C GLU A 211 -9.83 13.95 0.73
N GLU A 212 -9.33 12.80 0.27
CA GLU A 212 -8.42 11.94 1.02
C GLU A 212 -7.53 11.09 0.11
N ALA A 213 -6.50 10.45 0.69
CA ALA A 213 -5.68 9.48 -0.01
C ALA A 213 -5.32 8.30 0.91
N THR A 214 -5.11 7.13 0.30
CA THR A 214 -4.74 5.91 1.00
C THR A 214 -3.72 5.08 0.22
N PRO A 215 -2.66 4.56 0.88
CA PRO A 215 -1.74 3.60 0.25
C PRO A 215 -2.32 2.19 0.13
N LEU A 216 -3.54 1.96 0.65
CA LEU A 216 -4.26 0.69 0.58
C LEU A 216 -5.61 0.86 -0.14
N PRO A 217 -5.60 1.20 -1.44
CA PRO A 217 -6.83 1.40 -2.19
C PRO A 217 -7.59 0.10 -2.50
N ASP A 218 -8.88 0.23 -2.79
CA ASP A 218 -9.63 -0.83 -3.46
C ASP A 218 -9.22 -0.89 -4.94
N LEU A 219 -8.35 -1.85 -5.27
CA LEU A 219 -7.78 -2.02 -6.62
C LEU A 219 -8.82 -2.34 -7.69
N ARG A 220 -9.99 -2.86 -7.30
CA ARG A 220 -11.08 -3.21 -8.21
C ARG A 220 -11.63 -1.98 -8.94
N ARG A 221 -11.55 -0.80 -8.29
CA ARG A 221 -12.05 0.46 -8.87
C ARG A 221 -11.32 0.93 -10.13
N GLY A 222 -10.07 0.51 -10.31
CA GLY A 222 -9.30 0.82 -11.52
C GLY A 222 -9.47 -0.21 -12.64
N GLY A 223 -10.14 -1.33 -12.35
CA GLY A 223 -10.43 -2.37 -13.34
C GLY A 223 -9.18 -2.92 -14.04
N ARG A 224 -9.36 -3.34 -15.30
CA ARG A 224 -8.26 -3.88 -16.11
C ARG A 224 -7.10 -2.90 -16.32
N PRO A 225 -7.33 -1.59 -16.57
CA PRO A 225 -6.22 -0.63 -16.70
C PRO A 225 -5.30 -0.62 -15.47
N ALA A 226 -5.86 -0.65 -14.24
CA ALA A 226 -5.04 -0.72 -13.03
C ALA A 226 -4.22 -2.00 -12.92
N LEU A 227 -4.75 -3.16 -13.37
CA LEU A 227 -3.98 -4.41 -13.41
C LEU A 227 -2.81 -4.33 -14.38
N GLU A 228 -2.99 -3.71 -15.54
CA GLU A 228 -1.94 -3.51 -16.54
C GLU A 228 -0.86 -2.55 -16.01
N SER A 229 -1.24 -1.49 -15.29
CA SER A 229 -0.30 -0.59 -14.61
C SER A 229 0.44 -1.28 -13.47
N LEU A 230 -0.25 -2.08 -12.64
CA LEU A 230 0.38 -2.89 -11.59
C LEU A 230 1.41 -3.87 -12.17
N ARG A 231 1.07 -4.55 -13.26
CA ARG A 231 2.00 -5.46 -13.94
C ARG A 231 3.27 -4.73 -14.38
N ARG A 232 3.14 -3.57 -15.04
CA ARG A 232 4.30 -2.77 -15.45
C ARG A 232 5.15 -2.31 -14.27
N ALA A 233 4.51 -1.81 -13.22
CA ALA A 233 5.19 -1.31 -12.04
C ALA A 233 5.88 -2.40 -11.19
N LEU A 234 5.42 -3.65 -11.28
CA LEU A 234 6.05 -4.80 -10.62
C LEU A 234 7.18 -5.42 -11.45
N ASP A 235 7.28 -5.09 -12.74
CA ASP A 235 8.34 -5.55 -13.66
C ASP A 235 9.42 -4.48 -13.90
N ALA A 236 9.27 -3.27 -13.35
CA ALA A 236 10.22 -2.16 -13.50
C ALA A 236 11.45 -2.37 -12.62
#